data_8b5518886c6c211e584164027d67aecd
#
_entry.id   8b5518886c6c211e584164027d67aecd
#
_cell.length_a   1.000
_cell.length_b   1.000
_cell.length_c   1.000
_cell.angle_alpha   90.00
_cell.angle_beta   90.00
_cell.angle_gamma   90.00
#
_symmetry.space_group_name_H-M   'P 1'
#
loop_
_entity.id
_entity.type
_entity.pdbx_description
1 polymer ?
#
loop_
_entity_poly.entity_id
_entity_poly.type
_entity_poly.pdbx_seq_one_letter_code
_entity_poly.pdbx_strand_id
1 'polypeptide(L)'
;MMRNTLMFLLLFAAFSSCSPSLSYFTQDLYDRNRWSESELKKIQFYLSDDVYLRRKLGENSSEIVEGKVRMINGEKVEEIFIPRSTPGVFTFSPKANRFAIAFENGSDQRFLMFGPNPKAGERYVLLAKDWERASGKVTYDGKEYEVNYGAAFAGLMVDLRRIDRQDRNSRTAEGVRVN
;
A
#
# COMPACT_ATOMS: atom_id res chain seq x y z
N MET A 1 6.92 50.38 -6.96
CA MET A 1 7.12 49.21 -6.08
C MET A 1 5.95 48.21 -6.11
N MET A 2 4.68 48.61 -6.19
CA MET A 2 3.52 47.69 -6.22
C MET A 2 3.45 46.74 -7.42
N ARG A 3 3.98 47.08 -8.59
CA ARG A 3 3.91 46.25 -9.82
C ARG A 3 4.78 44.99 -9.73
N ASN A 4 5.90 45.03 -9.03
CA ASN A 4 6.79 43.89 -8.85
C ASN A 4 6.29 42.91 -7.77
N THR A 5 5.59 43.39 -6.74
CA THR A 5 4.98 42.53 -5.70
C THR A 5 3.81 41.75 -6.23
N LEU A 6 3.02 42.30 -7.16
CA LEU A 6 1.90 41.57 -7.79
C LEU A 6 2.39 40.40 -8.69
N MET A 7 3.53 40.63 -9.36
CA MET A 7 4.15 39.60 -10.22
C MET A 7 4.74 38.41 -9.42
N PHE A 8 5.25 38.67 -8.21
CA PHE A 8 5.74 37.64 -7.30
C PHE A 8 4.59 36.82 -6.69
N LEU A 9 3.43 37.45 -6.42
CA LEU A 9 2.26 36.77 -5.88
C LEU A 9 1.63 35.78 -6.90
N LEU A 10 1.66 36.16 -8.18
CA LEU A 10 1.17 35.29 -9.28
C LEU A 10 2.05 34.05 -9.55
N LEU A 11 3.35 34.17 -9.25
CA LEU A 11 4.27 33.01 -9.44
C LEU A 11 4.08 31.92 -8.37
N PHE A 12 3.59 32.28 -7.18
CA PHE A 12 3.32 31.31 -6.09
C PHE A 12 2.04 30.51 -6.28
N ALA A 13 1.09 30.99 -7.09
CA ALA A 13 -0.17 30.29 -7.36
C ALA A 13 -0.02 29.10 -8.35
N ALA A 14 1.13 28.95 -9.01
CA ALA A 14 1.35 27.90 -10.02
C ALA A 14 1.76 26.53 -9.46
N PHE A 15 2.00 26.40 -8.16
CA PHE A 15 2.26 25.11 -7.51
C PHE A 15 0.95 24.44 -7.05
N SER A 16 -0.07 24.41 -7.91
CA SER A 16 -1.21 23.54 -7.72
C SER A 16 -0.71 22.10 -7.82
N SER A 17 -0.31 21.52 -6.70
CA SER A 17 0.07 20.12 -6.58
C SER A 17 -1.09 19.28 -7.13
N CYS A 18 -0.88 18.65 -8.28
CA CYS A 18 -1.78 17.67 -8.85
C CYS A 18 -1.72 16.43 -7.95
N SER A 19 -2.46 16.43 -6.85
CA SER A 19 -2.60 15.25 -6.00
C SER A 19 -3.19 14.11 -6.84
N PRO A 20 -2.62 12.90 -6.80
CA PRO A 20 -3.16 11.78 -7.53
C PRO A 20 -4.58 11.48 -7.02
N SER A 21 -5.53 11.29 -7.94
CA SER A 21 -6.86 10.81 -7.58
C SER A 21 -6.78 9.32 -7.38
N LEU A 22 -6.62 8.90 -6.12
CA LEU A 22 -6.53 7.49 -5.75
C LEU A 22 -7.93 6.86 -5.71
N SER A 23 -8.03 5.66 -6.26
CA SER A 23 -9.22 4.80 -6.22
C SER A 23 -8.86 3.47 -5.57
N TYR A 24 -9.83 2.84 -4.89
CA TYR A 24 -9.60 1.51 -4.33
C TYR A 24 -9.31 0.49 -5.42
N PHE A 25 -8.32 -0.36 -5.17
CA PHE A 25 -8.05 -1.53 -5.98
C PHE A 25 -9.06 -2.62 -5.62
N THR A 26 -9.84 -3.09 -6.59
CA THR A 26 -10.94 -4.06 -6.40
C THR A 26 -10.72 -5.30 -7.24
N GLN A 27 -11.41 -6.41 -6.89
CA GLN A 27 -11.39 -7.63 -7.68
C GLN A 27 -11.90 -7.38 -9.11
N ASP A 28 -12.97 -6.60 -9.27
CA ASP A 28 -13.50 -6.23 -10.58
C ASP A 28 -12.49 -5.46 -11.46
N LEU A 29 -11.73 -4.54 -10.85
CA LEU A 29 -10.65 -3.84 -11.54
C LEU A 29 -9.56 -4.81 -12.00
N TYR A 30 -9.18 -5.75 -11.14
CA TYR A 30 -8.18 -6.77 -11.46
C TYR A 30 -8.65 -7.71 -12.57
N ASP A 31 -9.89 -8.22 -12.48
CA ASP A 31 -10.47 -9.17 -13.45
C ASP A 31 -10.64 -8.56 -14.85
N ARG A 32 -11.00 -7.28 -14.90
CA ARG A 32 -11.13 -6.56 -16.20
C ARG A 32 -9.81 -6.39 -16.91
N ASN A 33 -8.74 -6.10 -16.17
CA ASN A 33 -7.43 -5.82 -16.78
C ASN A 33 -6.57 -7.08 -16.92
N ARG A 34 -6.82 -8.13 -16.14
CA ARG A 34 -6.11 -9.42 -16.19
C ARG A 34 -4.58 -9.27 -16.14
N TRP A 35 -4.10 -8.36 -15.31
CA TRP A 35 -2.66 -8.11 -15.20
C TRP A 35 -1.87 -9.34 -14.81
N SER A 36 -0.80 -9.59 -15.54
CA SER A 36 0.25 -10.53 -15.15
C SER A 36 1.02 -10.00 -13.92
N GLU A 37 1.76 -10.87 -13.24
CA GLU A 37 2.61 -10.43 -12.13
C GLU A 37 3.66 -9.38 -12.55
N SER A 38 4.18 -9.48 -13.77
CA SER A 38 5.12 -8.50 -14.31
C SER A 38 4.51 -7.12 -14.54
N GLU A 39 3.21 -7.05 -14.83
CA GLU A 39 2.46 -5.81 -14.94
C GLU A 39 2.08 -5.27 -13.56
N LEU A 40 1.64 -6.12 -12.63
CA LEU A 40 1.38 -5.74 -11.24
C LEU A 40 2.60 -5.10 -10.57
N LYS A 41 3.82 -5.57 -10.85
CA LYS A 41 5.08 -4.95 -10.37
C LYS A 41 5.31 -3.53 -10.88
N LYS A 42 4.63 -3.11 -11.95
CA LYS A 42 4.71 -1.73 -12.47
C LYS A 42 3.64 -0.81 -11.90
N ILE A 43 2.63 -1.37 -11.21
CA ILE A 43 1.57 -0.59 -10.58
C ILE A 43 2.05 -0.06 -9.23
N GLN A 44 1.91 1.25 -9.02
CA GLN A 44 2.12 1.86 -7.73
C GLN A 44 0.86 1.72 -6.89
N PHE A 45 0.94 0.96 -5.82
CA PHE A 45 -0.11 0.86 -4.80
C PHE A 45 0.09 1.90 -3.71
N TYR A 46 -0.98 2.23 -2.99
CA TYR A 46 -0.98 3.12 -1.83
C TYR A 46 -1.87 2.54 -0.75
N LEU A 47 -1.50 2.73 0.50
CA LEU A 47 -2.30 2.28 1.64
C LEU A 47 -3.45 3.28 1.91
N SER A 48 -4.67 2.81 2.14
CA SER A 48 -5.83 3.69 2.38
C SER A 48 -5.89 4.25 3.81
N ASP A 49 -5.37 3.51 4.78
CA ASP A 49 -5.49 3.81 6.21
C ASP A 49 -4.18 3.49 6.95
N ASP A 50 -4.02 4.07 8.13
CA ASP A 50 -2.88 3.82 9.00
C ASP A 50 -2.86 2.37 9.50
N VAL A 51 -1.71 1.71 9.42
CA VAL A 51 -1.48 0.36 9.95
C VAL A 51 -0.41 0.40 11.04
N TYR A 52 -0.74 -0.10 12.22
CA TYR A 52 0.17 -0.28 13.34
C TYR A 52 0.39 -1.78 13.55
N LEU A 53 1.63 -2.22 13.39
CA LEU A 53 2.07 -3.58 13.71
C LEU A 53 2.69 -3.54 15.10
N ARG A 54 2.20 -4.34 16.05
CA ARG A 54 2.67 -4.36 17.43
C ARG A 54 3.04 -5.76 17.85
N ARG A 55 4.17 -5.88 18.53
CA ARG A 55 4.65 -7.14 19.10
C ARG A 55 5.17 -6.90 20.50
N LYS A 56 4.69 -7.69 21.47
CA LYS A 56 5.23 -7.66 22.85
C LYS A 56 6.64 -8.21 22.85
N LEU A 57 7.52 -7.51 23.55
CA LEU A 57 8.89 -7.93 23.78
C LEU A 57 9.00 -8.51 25.19
N GLY A 58 9.68 -9.65 25.32
CA GLY A 58 10.01 -10.21 26.64
C GLY A 58 10.88 -9.24 27.44
N GLU A 59 10.73 -9.23 28.77
CA GLU A 59 11.47 -8.34 29.67
C GLU A 59 13.00 -8.43 29.50
N ASN A 60 13.52 -9.61 29.12
CA ASN A 60 14.95 -9.90 28.96
C ASN A 60 15.31 -10.22 27.50
N SER A 61 14.49 -9.83 26.51
CA SER A 61 14.80 -10.14 25.12
C SER A 61 15.96 -9.25 24.65
N SER A 62 17.05 -9.87 24.20
CA SER A 62 18.15 -9.24 23.45
C SER A 62 17.92 -9.27 21.94
N GLU A 63 16.67 -9.41 21.51
CA GLU A 63 16.32 -9.45 20.10
C GLU A 63 16.60 -8.11 19.42
N ILE A 64 17.05 -8.19 18.17
CA ILE A 64 17.15 -7.01 17.29
C ILE A 64 15.72 -6.52 17.01
N VAL A 65 15.46 -5.28 17.35
CA VAL A 65 14.17 -4.60 17.18
C VAL A 65 14.26 -3.72 15.95
N GLU A 66 13.40 -3.96 14.97
CA GLU A 66 13.32 -3.18 13.72
C GLU A 66 12.45 -1.92 13.88
N GLY A 67 11.42 -2.01 14.73
CA GLY A 67 10.50 -0.93 15.03
C GLY A 67 10.90 -0.07 16.22
N LYS A 68 10.05 0.91 16.56
CA LYS A 68 10.21 1.69 17.79
C LYS A 68 9.77 0.87 19.00
N VAL A 69 10.62 0.83 20.04
CA VAL A 69 10.21 0.27 21.33
C VAL A 69 9.41 1.32 22.09
N ARG A 70 8.21 0.95 22.50
CA ARG A 70 7.31 1.76 23.33
C ARG A 70 6.90 1.02 24.60
N MET A 71 6.55 1.77 25.62
CA MET A 71 5.87 1.24 26.80
C MET A 71 4.37 1.43 26.62
N ILE A 72 3.62 0.33 26.53
CA ILE A 72 2.16 0.33 26.42
C ILE A 72 1.62 -0.51 27.56
N ASN A 73 0.82 0.09 28.44
CA ASN A 73 0.25 -0.57 29.63
C ASN A 73 1.30 -1.29 30.51
N GLY A 74 2.51 -0.71 30.63
CA GLY A 74 3.60 -1.31 31.42
C GLY A 74 4.40 -2.40 30.69
N GLU A 75 4.05 -2.75 29.47
CA GLU A 75 4.75 -3.75 28.65
C GLU A 75 5.63 -3.08 27.59
N LYS A 76 6.81 -3.64 27.34
CA LYS A 76 7.64 -3.24 26.18
C LYS A 76 7.02 -3.79 24.91
N VAL A 77 6.72 -2.91 23.97
CA VAL A 77 6.10 -3.24 22.68
C VAL A 77 6.97 -2.68 21.55
N GLU A 78 7.32 -3.52 20.60
CA GLU A 78 7.85 -3.10 19.32
C GLU A 78 6.68 -2.63 18.45
N GLU A 79 6.79 -1.42 17.90
CA GLU A 79 5.77 -0.85 17.02
C GLU A 79 6.37 -0.45 15.67
N ILE A 80 5.81 -0.96 14.60
CA ILE A 80 6.07 -0.52 13.22
C ILE A 80 4.82 0.23 12.76
N PHE A 81 5.00 1.45 12.27
CA PHE A 81 3.91 2.30 11.79
C PHE A 81 4.03 2.53 10.29
N ILE A 82 2.98 2.14 9.55
CA ILE A 82 2.86 2.36 8.11
C ILE A 82 1.72 3.37 7.91
N PRO A 83 2.03 4.64 7.61
CA PRO A 83 1.02 5.69 7.42
C PRO A 83 0.10 5.41 6.23
N ARG A 84 -1.11 5.93 6.29
CA ARG A 84 -1.96 6.07 5.10
C ARG A 84 -1.22 6.79 3.98
N SER A 85 -1.58 6.48 2.74
CA SER A 85 -0.94 6.99 1.52
C SER A 85 0.54 6.59 1.35
N THR A 86 1.08 5.71 2.21
CA THR A 86 2.41 5.12 1.98
C THR A 86 2.40 4.37 0.66
N PRO A 87 3.34 4.66 -0.25
CA PRO A 87 3.48 3.93 -1.49
C PRO A 87 3.98 2.50 -1.24
N GLY A 88 3.40 1.54 -1.94
CA GLY A 88 3.78 0.13 -1.85
C GLY A 88 3.92 -0.50 -3.22
N VAL A 89 4.72 -1.55 -3.30
CA VAL A 89 4.98 -2.30 -4.53
C VAL A 89 4.54 -3.75 -4.39
N PHE A 90 3.95 -4.30 -5.45
CA PHE A 90 3.65 -5.72 -5.53
C PHE A 90 4.94 -6.53 -5.58
N THR A 91 5.05 -7.56 -4.75
CA THR A 91 6.20 -8.47 -4.72
C THR A 91 5.90 -9.81 -5.37
N PHE A 92 4.87 -10.51 -4.88
CA PHE A 92 4.43 -11.80 -5.42
C PHE A 92 2.98 -12.11 -5.04
N SER A 93 2.43 -13.15 -5.66
CA SER A 93 1.11 -13.71 -5.34
C SER A 93 1.25 -15.19 -4.94
N PRO A 94 1.11 -15.56 -3.66
CA PRO A 94 1.25 -16.96 -3.22
C PRO A 94 0.11 -17.86 -3.72
N LYS A 95 -1.01 -17.27 -4.06
CA LYS A 95 -2.18 -17.90 -4.68
C LYS A 95 -3.10 -16.82 -5.27
N ALA A 96 -4.04 -17.26 -6.10
CA ALA A 96 -4.99 -16.34 -6.75
C ALA A 96 -5.60 -15.33 -5.77
N ASN A 97 -5.67 -14.08 -6.20
CA ASN A 97 -6.28 -12.98 -5.46
C ASN A 97 -5.66 -12.71 -4.07
N ARG A 98 -4.37 -13.05 -3.88
CA ARG A 98 -3.60 -12.76 -2.67
C ARG A 98 -2.32 -12.04 -3.05
N PHE A 99 -2.22 -10.77 -2.69
CA PHE A 99 -1.09 -9.92 -3.07
C PHE A 99 -0.21 -9.62 -1.87
N ALA A 100 1.08 -9.91 -2.01
CA ALA A 100 2.10 -9.43 -1.09
C ALA A 100 2.57 -8.05 -1.55
N ILE A 101 2.42 -7.05 -0.68
CA ILE A 101 2.80 -5.65 -0.94
C ILE A 101 3.85 -5.22 0.06
N ALA A 102 5.01 -4.78 -0.44
CA ALA A 102 6.07 -4.18 0.36
C ALA A 102 5.88 -2.65 0.41
N PHE A 103 5.94 -2.07 1.62
CA PHE A 103 5.80 -0.64 1.88
C PHE A 103 7.13 0.03 2.27
N GLU A 104 8.18 -0.74 2.43
CA GLU A 104 9.54 -0.26 2.71
C GLU A 104 10.57 -1.15 2.01
N ASN A 105 11.77 -0.61 1.81
CA ASN A 105 12.91 -1.38 1.33
C ASN A 105 13.50 -2.21 2.48
N GLY A 106 14.11 -3.34 2.17
CA GLY A 106 14.78 -4.18 3.15
C GLY A 106 14.72 -5.65 2.79
N SER A 107 14.40 -6.49 3.78
CA SER A 107 14.25 -7.93 3.59
C SER A 107 13.06 -8.27 2.68
N ASP A 108 13.19 -9.32 1.89
CA ASP A 108 12.12 -9.85 1.03
C ASP A 108 10.89 -10.34 1.83
N GLN A 109 10.99 -10.36 3.17
CA GLN A 109 9.91 -10.74 4.08
C GLN A 109 9.13 -9.54 4.63
N ARG A 110 9.48 -8.30 4.26
CA ARG A 110 8.81 -7.06 4.68
C ARG A 110 7.63 -6.73 3.80
N PHE A 111 6.62 -7.56 3.83
CA PHE A 111 5.38 -7.37 3.10
C PHE A 111 4.16 -7.63 3.97
N LEU A 112 3.05 -7.04 3.60
CA LEU A 112 1.73 -7.35 4.10
C LEU A 112 0.89 -8.01 3.00
N MET A 113 -0.01 -8.90 3.41
CA MET A 113 -0.89 -9.61 2.50
C MET A 113 -2.22 -8.87 2.34
N PHE A 114 -2.67 -8.76 1.08
CA PHE A 114 -3.97 -8.16 0.74
C PHE A 114 -4.79 -9.13 -0.11
N GLY A 115 -6.11 -9.00 -0.02
CA GLY A 115 -7.03 -9.77 -0.85
C GLY A 115 -8.43 -9.18 -0.84
N PRO A 116 -9.29 -9.58 -1.80
CA PRO A 116 -10.63 -9.04 -1.93
C PRO A 116 -11.49 -9.37 -0.72
N ASN A 117 -12.28 -8.41 -0.28
CA ASN A 117 -13.24 -8.56 0.80
C ASN A 117 -14.66 -8.24 0.29
N PRO A 118 -15.53 -9.24 0.16
CA PRO A 118 -16.91 -9.04 -0.31
C PRO A 118 -17.70 -8.05 0.56
N LYS A 119 -17.43 -8.01 1.86
CA LYS A 119 -18.08 -7.08 2.80
C LYS A 119 -17.59 -5.63 2.63
N ALA A 120 -16.49 -5.43 1.94
CA ALA A 120 -15.92 -4.11 1.63
C ALA A 120 -16.03 -3.75 0.14
N GLY A 121 -17.00 -4.32 -0.60
CA GLY A 121 -17.19 -4.07 -2.03
C GLY A 121 -16.03 -4.59 -2.88
N GLU A 122 -15.57 -5.80 -2.57
CA GLU A 122 -14.49 -6.51 -3.27
C GLU A 122 -13.16 -5.73 -3.29
N ARG A 123 -12.95 -4.78 -2.36
CA ARG A 123 -11.67 -4.09 -2.19
C ARG A 123 -10.62 -5.04 -1.68
N TYR A 124 -9.40 -4.89 -2.16
CA TYR A 124 -8.25 -5.58 -1.61
C TYR A 124 -7.87 -4.94 -0.28
N VAL A 125 -8.17 -5.62 0.81
CA VAL A 125 -7.91 -5.18 2.18
C VAL A 125 -6.85 -6.05 2.84
N LEU A 126 -6.28 -5.57 3.95
CA LEU A 126 -5.30 -6.29 4.74
C LEU A 126 -5.85 -7.64 5.20
N LEU A 127 -5.06 -8.68 4.97
CA LEU A 127 -5.36 -10.04 5.41
C LEU A 127 -4.56 -10.35 6.67
N ALA A 128 -5.26 -10.69 7.73
CA ALA A 128 -4.66 -11.20 8.95
C ALA A 128 -5.23 -12.57 9.29
N LYS A 129 -4.49 -13.34 10.06
CA LYS A 129 -4.99 -14.55 10.71
C LYS A 129 -5.76 -14.16 11.97
N ASP A 130 -6.65 -15.04 12.39
CA ASP A 130 -7.28 -14.99 13.70
C ASP A 130 -7.86 -13.60 14.05
N TRP A 131 -8.65 -13.02 13.10
CA TRP A 131 -9.38 -11.79 13.41
C TRP A 131 -10.31 -12.01 14.60
N GLU A 132 -9.89 -11.49 15.73
CA GLU A 132 -10.72 -11.33 16.92
C GLU A 132 -11.40 -9.96 16.93
N ARG A 133 -12.27 -9.70 17.91
CA ARG A 133 -13.06 -8.45 17.98
C ARG A 133 -12.20 -7.18 17.97
N ALA A 134 -10.97 -7.23 18.46
CA ALA A 134 -10.11 -6.07 18.64
C ALA A 134 -8.82 -6.10 17.80
N SER A 135 -8.35 -7.26 17.37
CA SER A 135 -7.06 -7.41 16.69
C SER A 135 -7.03 -8.60 15.73
N GLY A 136 -6.06 -8.59 14.84
CA GLY A 136 -5.70 -9.72 13.98
C GLY A 136 -4.18 -9.92 14.01
N LYS A 137 -3.72 -11.04 13.49
CA LYS A 137 -2.29 -11.39 13.46
C LYS A 137 -1.76 -11.39 12.03
N VAL A 138 -0.64 -10.72 11.82
CA VAL A 138 0.09 -10.69 10.55
C VAL A 138 1.52 -11.16 10.75
N THR A 139 2.11 -11.74 9.72
CA THR A 139 3.54 -12.01 9.68
C THR A 139 4.22 -10.87 8.91
N TYR A 140 5.26 -10.27 9.49
CA TYR A 140 6.03 -9.22 8.88
C TYR A 140 7.50 -9.39 9.28
N ASP A 141 8.41 -9.39 8.30
CA ASP A 141 9.84 -9.67 8.50
C ASP A 141 10.11 -10.96 9.30
N GLY A 142 9.34 -12.03 9.00
CA GLY A 142 9.45 -13.32 9.67
C GLY A 142 8.94 -13.38 11.11
N LYS A 143 8.40 -12.28 11.64
CA LYS A 143 7.88 -12.18 13.01
C LYS A 143 6.36 -12.00 13.00
N GLU A 144 5.68 -12.46 14.05
CA GLU A 144 4.25 -12.26 14.23
C GLU A 144 3.96 -10.95 14.95
N TYR A 145 3.07 -10.12 14.36
CA TYR A 145 2.60 -8.86 14.92
C TYR A 145 1.09 -8.87 15.05
N GLU A 146 0.59 -8.16 16.03
CA GLU A 146 -0.82 -7.82 16.16
C GLU A 146 -1.12 -6.53 15.40
N VAL A 147 -2.26 -6.50 14.71
CA VAL A 147 -2.84 -5.31 14.10
C VAL A 147 -4.20 -5.02 14.72
N ASN A 148 -4.55 -3.75 14.92
CA ASN A 148 -5.85 -3.39 15.46
C ASN A 148 -6.98 -3.65 14.45
N TYR A 149 -8.20 -3.79 14.92
CA TYR A 149 -9.38 -4.07 14.08
C TYR A 149 -9.60 -3.00 12.99
N GLY A 150 -9.25 -1.73 13.25
CA GLY A 150 -9.33 -0.66 12.25
C GLY A 150 -8.50 -0.97 10.98
N ALA A 151 -7.38 -1.65 11.13
CA ALA A 151 -6.54 -2.07 10.01
C ALA A 151 -7.18 -3.18 9.13
N ALA A 152 -8.26 -3.84 9.60
CA ALA A 152 -8.99 -4.83 8.79
C ALA A 152 -9.62 -4.24 7.53
N PHE A 153 -9.82 -2.94 7.50
CA PHE A 153 -10.38 -2.20 6.35
C PHE A 153 -9.31 -1.41 5.59
N ALA A 154 -8.06 -1.42 6.06
CA ALA A 154 -6.94 -0.82 5.34
C ALA A 154 -6.79 -1.52 3.98
N GLY A 155 -7.07 -0.79 2.92
CA GLY A 155 -7.13 -1.30 1.56
C GLY A 155 -6.02 -0.77 0.67
N LEU A 156 -5.87 -1.41 -0.47
CA LEU A 156 -4.99 -0.94 -1.53
C LEU A 156 -5.71 0.10 -2.39
N MET A 157 -5.01 1.17 -2.70
CA MET A 157 -5.45 2.20 -3.65
C MET A 157 -4.44 2.33 -4.80
N VAL A 158 -4.91 2.80 -5.94
CA VAL A 158 -4.13 3.04 -7.16
C VAL A 158 -4.54 4.33 -7.86
N ASP A 159 -3.64 4.91 -8.65
CA ASP A 159 -3.96 6.02 -9.55
C ASP A 159 -4.39 5.45 -10.92
N LEU A 160 -5.70 5.39 -11.17
CA LEU A 160 -6.26 4.85 -12.41
C LEU A 160 -5.74 5.59 -13.66
N ARG A 161 -5.47 6.89 -13.56
CA ARG A 161 -4.93 7.65 -14.70
C ARG A 161 -3.52 7.22 -15.10
N ARG A 162 -2.72 6.73 -14.15
CA ARG A 162 -1.40 6.16 -14.45
C ARG A 162 -1.53 4.79 -15.10
N ILE A 163 -2.45 3.96 -14.60
CA ILE A 163 -2.74 2.65 -15.17
C ILE A 163 -3.19 2.79 -16.63
N ASP A 164 -4.21 3.61 -16.91
CA ASP A 164 -4.72 3.84 -18.28
C ASP A 164 -3.65 4.38 -19.25
N ARG A 165 -2.67 5.12 -18.75
CA ARG A 165 -1.54 5.60 -19.57
C ARG A 165 -0.55 4.50 -19.88
N GLN A 166 -0.28 3.60 -18.95
CA GLN A 166 0.63 2.46 -19.16
C GLN A 166 0.04 1.49 -20.19
N ASP A 167 -1.25 1.20 -20.12
CA ASP A 167 -1.93 0.32 -21.07
C ASP A 167 -1.93 0.90 -22.50
N ARG A 168 -2.08 2.22 -22.64
CA ARG A 168 -2.03 2.89 -23.96
C ARG A 168 -0.64 2.90 -24.58
N ASN A 169 0.41 2.92 -23.79
CA ASN A 169 1.79 2.94 -24.28
C ASN A 169 2.33 1.54 -24.59
N SER A 170 1.62 0.48 -24.27
CA SER A 170 2.15 -0.88 -24.32
C SER A 170 2.18 -1.50 -25.72
N ARG A 171 1.46 -0.96 -26.73
CA ARG A 171 1.48 -1.47 -28.11
C ARG A 171 0.96 -0.46 -29.15
N THR A 172 1.90 0.16 -29.88
CA THR A 172 1.55 0.85 -31.13
C THR A 172 1.89 -0.06 -32.30
N ALA A 173 0.89 -0.45 -33.08
CA ALA A 173 1.12 -1.14 -34.35
C ALA A 173 1.50 -0.12 -35.41
N GLU A 174 2.62 -0.35 -36.13
CA GLU A 174 3.13 0.57 -37.17
C GLU A 174 2.30 0.55 -38.46
N GLY A 175 1.34 -0.35 -38.57
CA GLY A 175 0.56 -0.56 -39.78
C GLY A 175 1.37 -1.22 -40.91
N VAL A 176 0.68 -2.02 -41.75
CA VAL A 176 1.26 -2.61 -42.97
C VAL A 176 0.58 -1.95 -44.18
N ARG A 177 1.39 -1.40 -45.07
CA ARG A 177 0.88 -0.85 -46.33
C ARG A 177 0.96 -1.90 -47.41
N VAL A 178 -0.09 -1.98 -48.26
CA VAL A 178 -0.08 -2.80 -49.47
C VAL A 178 0.61 -1.99 -50.56
N ASN A 179 1.60 -2.59 -51.22
CA ASN A 179 2.26 -2.01 -52.44
C ASN A 179 1.40 -2.26 -53.67
#